data_989b611619c090c7cb3c55cfa0451861
#
_entry.id   989b611619c090c7cb3c55cfa0451861
#
_cell.length_a   1.000
_cell.length_b   1.000
_cell.length_c   1.000
_cell.angle_alpha   90.00
_cell.angle_beta   90.00
_cell.angle_gamma   90.00
#
_symmetry.space_group_name_H-M   'P 1'
#
loop_
_entity.id
_entity.type
_entity.pdbx_description
1 polymer ?
#
loop_
_entity_poly.entity_id
_entity_poly.type
_entity_poly.pdbx_seq_one_letter_code
_entity_poly.pdbx_strand_id
1 'polypeptide(L)'
;HGMFWYYLEESGEMPIVHEEDQNVCSRLYDKNEHHLLIDISYYKCRINFEVFHAMADATGALMFLKTLVVNYLKIVHPVLAHEDLSLGIDSTFREKDSDSFSQYYNKEEKNSSMSFLGEKTVPIFHFHEPSTPDFFQQVTEAEVSTRQIIAAANQYHTTVTVFLVSLLILSIYDAMEPRDRKKAVRIMVPVNLRSYFPSATVRNF
;
A
#
# COMPACT_ATOMS: atom_id res chain seq x y z
N HIS A 1 -4.88 1.28 -23.88
CA HIS A 1 -5.99 2.18 -23.60
C HIS A 1 -7.23 1.76 -24.38
N GLY A 2 -8.31 1.34 -23.69
CA GLY A 2 -9.63 1.27 -24.32
C GLY A 2 -10.25 2.66 -24.41
N MET A 3 -11.33 2.82 -25.20
CA MET A 3 -12.01 4.11 -25.34
C MET A 3 -12.58 4.64 -24.02
N PHE A 4 -12.94 3.75 -23.07
CA PHE A 4 -13.57 4.08 -21.79
C PHE A 4 -12.95 3.38 -20.57
N TRP A 5 -11.87 2.60 -20.75
CA TRP A 5 -11.21 1.86 -19.68
C TRP A 5 -9.71 1.73 -19.90
N TYR A 6 -8.99 1.46 -18.82
CA TYR A 6 -7.57 1.14 -18.83
C TYR A 6 -7.40 -0.35 -18.55
N TYR A 7 -6.37 -0.94 -19.11
CA TYR A 7 -5.98 -2.32 -18.87
C TYR A 7 -4.45 -2.39 -18.75
N LEU A 8 -3.99 -3.39 -18.03
CA LEU A 8 -2.58 -3.70 -17.94
C LEU A 8 -2.20 -4.62 -19.09
N GLU A 9 -1.06 -4.39 -19.67
CA GLU A 9 -0.53 -5.13 -20.79
C GLU A 9 0.86 -5.66 -20.40
N GLU A 10 1.22 -6.85 -20.86
CA GLU A 10 2.54 -7.40 -20.65
C GLU A 10 3.56 -6.59 -21.44
N SER A 11 4.58 -6.07 -20.75
CA SER A 11 5.69 -5.38 -21.39
C SER A 11 6.84 -6.36 -21.60
N GLY A 12 7.45 -6.35 -22.77
CA GLY A 12 8.71 -7.05 -23.03
C GLY A 12 9.94 -6.36 -22.46
N GLU A 13 9.77 -5.23 -21.78
CA GLU A 13 10.87 -4.45 -21.22
C GLU A 13 11.34 -5.03 -19.89
N MET A 14 12.64 -4.96 -19.67
CA MET A 14 13.26 -5.37 -18.42
C MET A 14 13.46 -4.15 -17.52
N PRO A 15 13.09 -4.23 -16.23
CA PRO A 15 13.35 -3.14 -15.30
C PRO A 15 14.87 -2.91 -15.15
N ILE A 16 15.26 -1.64 -15.18
CA ILE A 16 16.65 -1.22 -14.92
C ILE A 16 16.76 -0.90 -13.45
N VAL A 17 17.73 -1.55 -12.78
CA VAL A 17 18.07 -1.23 -11.39
C VAL A 17 19.11 -0.12 -11.41
N HIS A 18 18.84 0.98 -10.73
CA HIS A 18 19.70 2.16 -10.73
C HIS A 18 19.99 2.68 -9.31
N GLU A 19 20.99 3.54 -9.18
CA GLU A 19 21.21 4.26 -7.93
C GLU A 19 20.08 5.30 -7.73
N GLU A 20 19.67 5.49 -6.47
CA GLU A 20 18.61 6.44 -6.12
C GLU A 20 19.01 7.86 -6.51
N ASP A 21 18.38 8.42 -7.50
CA ASP A 21 18.63 9.74 -8.07
C ASP A 21 17.39 10.65 -8.04
N GLN A 22 16.24 10.10 -7.71
CA GLN A 22 14.96 10.79 -7.70
C GLN A 22 14.33 10.81 -6.31
N ASN A 23 13.37 11.69 -6.13
CA ASN A 23 12.59 11.70 -4.92
C ASN A 23 11.70 10.45 -4.84
N VAL A 24 11.50 9.93 -3.64
CA VAL A 24 10.53 8.86 -3.38
C VAL A 24 9.15 9.22 -3.91
N CYS A 25 8.41 8.21 -4.36
CA CYS A 25 7.13 8.35 -5.04
C CYS A 25 7.24 9.08 -6.40
N SER A 26 8.19 8.64 -7.20
CA SER A 26 8.34 9.08 -8.58
C SER A 26 7.08 8.81 -9.40
N ARG A 27 6.93 9.53 -10.51
CA ARG A 27 5.79 9.34 -11.41
C ARG A 27 6.01 8.13 -12.30
N LEU A 28 5.49 6.97 -11.90
CA LEU A 28 5.60 5.72 -12.64
C LEU A 28 4.67 5.63 -13.87
N TYR A 29 3.63 6.45 -13.95
CA TYR A 29 2.67 6.40 -15.02
C TYR A 29 2.59 7.74 -15.77
N ASP A 30 2.86 7.73 -17.07
CA ASP A 30 2.53 8.81 -17.99
C ASP A 30 1.68 8.26 -19.16
N LYS A 31 0.60 8.98 -19.49
CA LYS A 31 -0.32 8.55 -20.57
C LYS A 31 0.33 8.63 -21.97
N ASN A 32 1.38 9.42 -22.13
CA ASN A 32 2.01 9.70 -23.40
C ASN A 32 3.25 8.85 -23.64
N GLU A 33 3.70 8.12 -22.61
CA GLU A 33 4.91 7.33 -22.66
C GLU A 33 4.64 5.91 -22.19
N HIS A 34 5.27 4.95 -22.83
CA HIS A 34 5.24 3.55 -22.38
C HIS A 34 6.37 3.35 -21.40
N HIS A 35 6.02 3.29 -20.12
CA HIS A 35 6.95 3.00 -19.02
C HIS A 35 6.53 1.73 -18.30
N LEU A 36 7.50 1.07 -17.70
CA LEU A 36 7.23 0.05 -16.70
C LEU A 36 6.53 0.73 -15.51
N LEU A 37 5.52 0.06 -14.98
CA LEU A 37 4.77 0.53 -13.81
C LEU A 37 5.43 0.15 -12.49
N ILE A 38 6.74 -0.13 -12.53
CA ILE A 38 7.60 -0.43 -11.38
C ILE A 38 8.92 0.31 -11.54
N ASP A 39 9.53 0.65 -10.43
CA ASP A 39 10.89 1.15 -10.33
C ASP A 39 11.66 0.45 -9.23
N ILE A 40 12.94 0.17 -9.45
CA ILE A 40 13.83 -0.47 -8.50
C ILE A 40 15.11 0.35 -8.41
N SER A 41 15.33 0.96 -7.28
CA SER A 41 16.55 1.70 -7.02
C SER A 41 17.24 1.25 -5.74
N TYR A 42 18.49 1.66 -5.57
CA TYR A 42 19.25 1.36 -4.36
C TYR A 42 20.03 2.58 -3.87
N TYR A 43 20.21 2.65 -2.56
CA TYR A 43 21.09 3.60 -1.93
C TYR A 43 21.82 2.93 -0.76
N LYS A 44 23.14 2.77 -0.86
CA LYS A 44 23.96 2.06 0.14
C LYS A 44 23.44 0.64 0.41
N CYS A 45 22.85 0.40 1.59
CA CYS A 45 22.28 -0.88 2.02
C CYS A 45 20.77 -0.92 1.91
N ARG A 46 20.14 0.06 1.27
CA ARG A 46 18.70 0.14 1.07
C ARG A 46 18.35 -0.23 -0.37
N ILE A 47 17.34 -1.06 -0.54
CA ILE A 47 16.69 -1.34 -1.82
C ILE A 47 15.33 -0.68 -1.77
N ASN A 48 15.04 0.17 -2.75
CA ASN A 48 13.74 0.79 -2.92
C ASN A 48 12.98 0.07 -4.03
N PHE A 49 11.71 -0.14 -3.83
CA PHE A 49 10.80 -0.69 -4.81
C PHE A 49 9.55 0.15 -4.86
N GLU A 50 9.32 0.78 -5.99
CA GLU A 50 8.10 1.53 -6.27
C GLU A 50 7.25 0.76 -7.27
N VAL A 51 5.95 0.74 -7.03
CA VAL A 51 4.98 0.04 -7.89
C VAL A 51 3.71 0.86 -8.02
N PHE A 52 3.21 0.98 -9.25
CA PHE A 52 1.93 1.63 -9.48
C PHE A 52 0.80 0.83 -8.86
N HIS A 53 0.03 1.45 -7.98
CA HIS A 53 -0.94 0.76 -7.12
C HIS A 53 -2.05 0.01 -7.86
N ALA A 54 -2.24 0.26 -9.16
CA ALA A 54 -3.17 -0.53 -9.97
C ALA A 54 -2.67 -1.96 -10.25
N MET A 55 -1.36 -2.22 -10.11
CA MET A 55 -0.78 -3.56 -10.32
C MET A 55 -0.92 -4.45 -9.09
N ALA A 56 -0.61 -3.91 -7.91
CA ALA A 56 -0.57 -4.68 -6.68
C ALA A 56 -0.91 -3.81 -5.47
N ASP A 57 -1.45 -4.43 -4.44
CA ASP A 57 -1.52 -3.82 -3.11
C ASP A 57 -0.18 -3.93 -2.36
N ALA A 58 -0.12 -3.34 -1.17
CA ALA A 58 1.08 -3.37 -0.34
C ALA A 58 1.55 -4.81 -0.02
N THR A 59 0.63 -5.76 0.15
CA THR A 59 0.98 -7.17 0.40
C THR A 59 1.61 -7.80 -0.81
N GLY A 60 1.03 -7.64 -2.00
CA GLY A 60 1.59 -8.14 -3.26
C GLY A 60 2.94 -7.53 -3.58
N ALA A 61 3.09 -6.22 -3.42
CA ALA A 61 4.36 -5.51 -3.58
C ALA A 61 5.44 -6.03 -2.62
N LEU A 62 5.09 -6.23 -1.35
CA LEU A 62 6.01 -6.77 -0.34
C LEU A 62 6.44 -8.22 -0.65
N MET A 63 5.53 -9.05 -1.17
CA MET A 63 5.87 -10.41 -1.61
C MET A 63 6.88 -10.39 -2.75
N PHE A 64 6.71 -9.51 -3.73
CA PHE A 64 7.67 -9.32 -4.81
C PHE A 64 9.03 -8.86 -4.28
N LEU A 65 9.07 -7.81 -3.46
CA LEU A 65 10.30 -7.28 -2.87
C LEU A 65 11.06 -8.33 -2.05
N LYS A 66 10.36 -9.12 -1.23
CA LYS A 66 10.97 -10.22 -0.48
C LYS A 66 11.60 -11.25 -1.40
N THR A 67 10.90 -11.62 -2.46
CA THR A 67 11.42 -12.58 -3.46
C THR A 67 12.67 -12.04 -4.15
N LEU A 68 12.65 -10.77 -4.53
CA LEU A 68 13.81 -10.07 -5.11
C LEU A 68 15.01 -10.14 -4.17
N VAL A 69 14.82 -9.73 -2.90
CA VAL A 69 15.89 -9.71 -1.89
C VAL A 69 16.45 -11.11 -1.62
N VAL A 70 15.59 -12.13 -1.51
CA VAL A 70 16.04 -13.53 -1.31
C VAL A 70 16.89 -13.99 -2.49
N ASN A 71 16.48 -13.73 -3.72
CA ASN A 71 17.26 -14.11 -4.89
C ASN A 71 18.60 -13.35 -4.96
N TYR A 72 18.59 -12.05 -4.65
CA TYR A 72 19.81 -11.26 -4.54
C TYR A 72 20.76 -11.85 -3.51
N LEU A 73 20.29 -12.17 -2.30
CA LEU A 73 21.11 -12.76 -1.25
C LEU A 73 21.70 -14.13 -1.64
N LYS A 74 20.92 -14.97 -2.33
CA LYS A 74 21.41 -16.25 -2.84
C LYS A 74 22.53 -16.11 -3.89
N ILE A 75 22.50 -15.05 -4.69
CA ILE A 75 23.54 -14.73 -5.67
C ILE A 75 24.80 -14.23 -4.97
N VAL A 76 24.66 -13.30 -4.03
CA VAL A 76 25.79 -12.66 -3.35
C VAL A 76 26.43 -13.57 -2.29
N HIS A 77 25.64 -14.43 -1.68
CA HIS A 77 26.06 -15.35 -0.62
C HIS A 77 25.80 -16.80 -1.02
N PRO A 78 26.72 -17.47 -1.72
CA PRO A 78 26.54 -18.85 -2.21
C PRO A 78 26.17 -19.88 -1.13
N VAL A 79 26.56 -19.64 0.12
CA VAL A 79 26.20 -20.48 1.26
C VAL A 79 24.68 -20.54 1.45
N LEU A 80 23.96 -19.46 1.15
CA LEU A 80 22.50 -19.38 1.25
C LEU A 80 21.78 -20.00 0.06
N ALA A 81 22.50 -20.34 -1.03
CA ALA A 81 21.87 -20.90 -2.23
C ALA A 81 21.17 -22.25 -1.97
N HIS A 82 21.63 -22.98 -0.98
CA HIS A 82 21.09 -24.30 -0.61
C HIS A 82 20.11 -24.24 0.57
N GLU A 83 19.92 -23.06 1.17
CA GLU A 83 18.96 -22.91 2.24
C GLU A 83 17.56 -22.69 1.67
N ASP A 84 16.58 -23.35 2.28
CA ASP A 84 15.18 -23.09 1.99
C ASP A 84 14.75 -21.79 2.65
N LEU A 85 15.02 -20.69 1.97
CA LEU A 85 14.53 -19.36 2.33
C LEU A 85 13.11 -19.14 1.77
N SER A 86 12.32 -20.22 1.67
CA SER A 86 10.96 -20.11 1.15
C SER A 86 10.15 -19.15 2.03
N LEU A 87 9.58 -18.16 1.40
CA LEU A 87 8.75 -17.13 2.05
C LEU A 87 7.31 -17.61 2.25
N GLY A 88 7.06 -18.92 2.15
CA GLY A 88 5.71 -19.50 2.17
C GLY A 88 4.86 -19.10 0.96
N ILE A 89 5.50 -18.76 -0.17
CA ILE A 89 4.85 -18.26 -1.39
C ILE A 89 4.83 -19.37 -2.46
N ASP A 90 4.57 -20.60 -2.06
CA ASP A 90 4.49 -21.76 -2.96
C ASP A 90 3.18 -21.81 -3.75
N SER A 91 2.72 -20.66 -4.23
CA SER A 91 1.54 -20.58 -5.07
C SER A 91 1.92 -20.50 -6.55
N THR A 92 1.07 -21.10 -7.39
CA THR A 92 1.25 -21.07 -8.84
C THR A 92 1.08 -19.67 -9.39
N PHE A 93 1.60 -19.43 -10.60
CA PHE A 93 1.40 -18.14 -11.30
C PHE A 93 -0.09 -17.78 -11.43
N ARG A 94 -0.94 -18.78 -11.73
CA ARG A 94 -2.39 -18.60 -11.87
C ARG A 94 -3.07 -18.16 -10.56
N GLU A 95 -2.63 -18.70 -9.44
CA GLU A 95 -3.15 -18.30 -8.12
C GLU A 95 -2.72 -16.87 -7.77
N LYS A 96 -1.46 -16.52 -8.07
CA LYS A 96 -0.94 -15.16 -7.87
C LYS A 96 -1.66 -14.12 -8.72
N ASP A 97 -2.08 -14.47 -9.93
CA ASP A 97 -2.77 -13.59 -10.88
C ASP A 97 -4.30 -13.64 -10.76
N SER A 98 -4.85 -14.40 -9.81
CA SER A 98 -6.30 -14.59 -9.66
C SER A 98 -7.01 -13.30 -9.23
N ASP A 99 -8.22 -13.08 -9.77
CA ASP A 99 -9.14 -12.04 -9.31
C ASP A 99 -9.96 -12.54 -8.11
N SER A 100 -9.42 -12.33 -6.92
CA SER A 100 -10.06 -12.78 -5.67
C SER A 100 -11.34 -12.00 -5.33
N PHE A 101 -11.48 -10.76 -5.77
CA PHE A 101 -12.74 -10.04 -5.61
C PHE A 101 -13.87 -10.72 -6.38
N SER A 102 -13.67 -11.07 -7.65
CA SER A 102 -14.66 -11.80 -8.43
C SER A 102 -14.99 -13.16 -7.83
N GLN A 103 -14.00 -13.82 -7.22
CA GLN A 103 -14.17 -15.13 -6.60
C GLN A 103 -15.03 -15.09 -5.34
N TYR A 104 -14.83 -14.09 -4.48
CA TYR A 104 -15.45 -14.01 -3.15
C TYR A 104 -16.62 -13.03 -3.08
N TYR A 105 -16.83 -12.20 -4.12
CA TYR A 105 -17.88 -11.20 -4.12
C TYR A 105 -19.25 -11.83 -4.37
N ASN A 106 -20.11 -11.80 -3.36
CA ASN A 106 -21.50 -12.23 -3.48
C ASN A 106 -22.43 -11.03 -3.72
N LYS A 107 -23.08 -11.00 -4.90
CA LYS A 107 -24.00 -9.91 -5.26
C LYS A 107 -25.31 -9.91 -4.46
N GLU A 108 -25.70 -11.02 -3.88
CA GLU A 108 -27.02 -11.19 -3.23
C GLU A 108 -27.08 -10.52 -1.85
N GLU A 109 -25.95 -10.27 -1.20
CA GLU A 109 -25.91 -9.58 0.10
C GLU A 109 -26.07 -8.05 0.04
N LYS A 110 -26.29 -7.48 -1.15
CA LYS A 110 -26.41 -6.03 -1.35
C LYS A 110 -27.59 -5.35 -0.65
N ASN A 111 -28.55 -6.10 -0.14
CA ASN A 111 -29.81 -5.52 0.33
C ASN A 111 -29.81 -5.03 1.78
N SER A 112 -28.74 -5.19 2.55
CA SER A 112 -28.74 -4.84 3.98
C SER A 112 -27.90 -3.63 4.39
N SER A 113 -27.12 -3.04 3.50
CA SER A 113 -26.14 -2.00 3.90
C SER A 113 -26.27 -0.64 3.21
N MET A 114 -27.30 -0.39 2.42
CA MET A 114 -27.48 0.89 1.72
C MET A 114 -28.41 1.88 2.44
N SER A 115 -28.36 1.99 3.76
CA SER A 115 -29.04 3.06 4.49
C SER A 115 -28.16 4.30 4.74
N PHE A 116 -27.08 4.47 4.00
CA PHE A 116 -26.23 5.70 4.08
C PHE A 116 -26.87 6.92 3.38
N LEU A 117 -28.01 6.79 2.74
CA LEU A 117 -28.64 7.86 1.95
C LEU A 117 -29.54 8.82 2.76
N GLY A 118 -29.42 8.84 4.08
CA GLY A 118 -30.26 9.71 4.94
C GLY A 118 -29.54 10.43 6.06
N GLU A 119 -28.26 10.19 6.30
CA GLU A 119 -27.52 10.92 7.31
C GLU A 119 -27.17 12.33 6.82
N LYS A 120 -27.48 13.35 7.64
CA LYS A 120 -27.00 14.71 7.42
C LYS A 120 -25.48 14.64 7.23
N THR A 121 -25.01 15.02 6.06
CA THR A 121 -23.59 15.07 5.76
C THR A 121 -22.93 16.08 6.69
N VAL A 122 -22.23 15.57 7.71
CA VAL A 122 -21.42 16.40 8.57
C VAL A 122 -20.25 16.93 7.74
N PRO A 123 -19.98 18.24 7.76
CA PRO A 123 -18.82 18.79 7.06
C PRO A 123 -17.53 18.09 7.49
N ILE A 124 -16.71 17.69 6.51
CA ILE A 124 -15.44 17.00 6.76
C ILE A 124 -14.33 18.06 6.78
N PHE A 125 -13.38 17.85 7.69
CA PHE A 125 -12.16 18.65 7.72
C PHE A 125 -11.24 18.28 6.56
N HIS A 126 -10.69 19.29 5.90
CA HIS A 126 -9.65 19.15 4.88
C HIS A 126 -8.50 20.08 5.24
N PHE A 127 -7.28 19.62 5.11
CA PHE A 127 -6.13 20.50 5.14
C PHE A 127 -6.15 21.41 3.92
N HIS A 128 -5.96 22.71 4.16
CA HIS A 128 -5.89 23.72 3.11
C HIS A 128 -4.46 24.25 3.05
N GLU A 129 -3.57 23.44 2.55
CA GLU A 129 -2.22 23.90 2.25
C GLU A 129 -2.11 24.26 0.76
N PRO A 130 -1.30 25.30 0.42
CA PRO A 130 -1.04 25.59 -0.98
C PRO A 130 -0.38 24.35 -1.62
N SER A 131 -0.95 23.87 -2.72
CA SER A 131 -0.35 22.74 -3.43
C SER A 131 1.01 23.17 -3.98
N THR A 132 2.01 22.34 -3.79
CA THR A 132 3.32 22.54 -4.41
C THR A 132 3.19 22.35 -5.91
N PRO A 133 3.77 23.25 -6.76
CA PRO A 133 3.57 23.23 -8.21
C PRO A 133 4.02 21.93 -8.90
N ASP A 134 4.95 21.19 -8.31
CA ASP A 134 5.71 20.15 -8.98
C ASP A 134 5.33 18.72 -8.56
N PHE A 135 4.14 18.48 -8.05
CA PHE A 135 3.73 17.15 -7.55
C PHE A 135 4.75 16.53 -6.57
N PHE A 136 5.51 17.35 -5.91
CA PHE A 136 6.53 16.91 -4.96
C PHE A 136 5.85 16.33 -3.72
N GLN A 137 6.07 15.05 -3.47
CA GLN A 137 5.59 14.40 -2.25
C GLN A 137 6.66 14.48 -1.18
N GLN A 138 6.29 14.98 -0.02
CA GLN A 138 7.15 14.95 1.15
C GLN A 138 6.85 13.71 1.97
N VAL A 139 7.85 12.86 2.17
CA VAL A 139 7.76 11.66 2.99
C VAL A 139 8.44 11.93 4.33
N THR A 140 7.74 11.61 5.40
CA THR A 140 8.29 11.65 6.77
C THR A 140 8.34 10.21 7.30
N GLU A 141 9.53 9.76 7.66
CA GLU A 141 9.77 8.44 8.23
C GLU A 141 10.06 8.55 9.72
N ALA A 142 9.55 7.60 10.48
CA ALA A 142 9.85 7.48 11.91
C ALA A 142 10.02 6.01 12.29
N GLU A 143 11.09 5.71 13.00
CA GLU A 143 11.33 4.38 13.55
C GLU A 143 10.91 4.33 15.01
N VAL A 144 10.11 3.33 15.35
CA VAL A 144 9.64 3.10 16.70
C VAL A 144 9.77 1.63 17.08
N SER A 145 10.02 1.36 18.35
CA SER A 145 10.09 -0.01 18.86
C SER A 145 8.71 -0.67 18.83
N THR A 146 8.58 -1.76 18.08
CA THR A 146 7.34 -2.57 18.03
C THR A 146 6.89 -2.99 19.43
N ARG A 147 7.82 -3.38 20.31
CA ARG A 147 7.50 -3.76 21.70
C ARG A 147 6.88 -2.60 22.48
N GLN A 148 7.42 -1.39 22.33
CA GLN A 148 6.90 -0.20 23.01
C GLN A 148 5.51 0.18 22.51
N ILE A 149 5.28 0.13 21.20
CA ILE A 149 3.97 0.41 20.60
C ILE A 149 2.91 -0.60 21.07
N ILE A 150 3.24 -1.89 21.07
CA ILE A 150 2.33 -2.93 21.58
C ILE A 150 2.03 -2.71 23.07
N ALA A 151 3.04 -2.41 23.87
CA ALA A 151 2.85 -2.13 25.30
C ALA A 151 1.95 -0.91 25.52
N ALA A 152 2.16 0.16 24.76
CA ALA A 152 1.32 1.35 24.80
C ALA A 152 -0.14 1.06 24.43
N ALA A 153 -0.37 0.35 23.31
CA ALA A 153 -1.72 -0.04 22.90
C ALA A 153 -2.43 -0.89 23.96
N ASN A 154 -1.72 -1.84 24.57
CA ASN A 154 -2.25 -2.69 25.63
C ASN A 154 -2.65 -1.91 26.90
N GLN A 155 -1.96 -0.83 27.25
CA GLN A 155 -2.36 0.04 28.37
C GLN A 155 -3.76 0.65 28.16
N TYR A 156 -4.16 0.86 26.90
CA TYR A 156 -5.48 1.36 26.52
C TYR A 156 -6.45 0.25 26.12
N HIS A 157 -6.11 -1.03 26.36
CA HIS A 157 -6.91 -2.20 26.02
C HIS A 157 -7.36 -2.20 24.53
N THR A 158 -6.47 -1.83 23.63
CA THR A 158 -6.79 -1.68 22.22
C THR A 158 -5.73 -2.32 21.32
N THR A 159 -6.03 -2.42 20.01
CA THR A 159 -5.07 -2.89 19.01
C THR A 159 -4.09 -1.78 18.61
N VAL A 160 -2.91 -2.16 18.10
CA VAL A 160 -1.93 -1.20 17.58
C VAL A 160 -2.54 -0.29 16.51
N THR A 161 -3.35 -0.86 15.61
CA THR A 161 -4.02 -0.08 14.54
C THR A 161 -4.94 0.99 15.12
N VAL A 162 -5.82 0.62 16.06
CA VAL A 162 -6.74 1.57 16.70
C VAL A 162 -5.97 2.62 17.49
N PHE A 163 -4.92 2.22 18.20
CA PHE A 163 -4.06 3.14 18.95
C PHE A 163 -3.43 4.19 18.02
N LEU A 164 -2.79 3.77 16.92
CA LEU A 164 -2.16 4.68 15.97
C LEU A 164 -3.17 5.59 15.25
N VAL A 165 -4.33 5.05 14.86
CA VAL A 165 -5.42 5.85 14.27
C VAL A 165 -5.93 6.90 15.25
N SER A 166 -6.05 6.55 16.53
CA SER A 166 -6.47 7.50 17.57
C SER A 166 -5.45 8.63 17.75
N LEU A 167 -4.15 8.31 17.76
CA LEU A 167 -3.09 9.31 17.81
C LEU A 167 -3.14 10.25 16.59
N LEU A 168 -3.36 9.69 15.39
CA LEU A 168 -3.51 10.48 14.17
C LEU A 168 -4.70 11.43 14.27
N ILE A 169 -5.86 10.96 14.75
CA ILE A 169 -7.05 11.80 14.96
C ILE A 169 -6.75 12.95 15.93
N LEU A 170 -6.08 12.64 17.04
CA LEU A 170 -5.70 13.65 18.04
C LEU A 170 -4.75 14.69 17.43
N SER A 171 -3.74 14.25 16.69
CA SER A 171 -2.78 15.15 16.03
C SER A 171 -3.47 16.06 15.00
N ILE A 172 -4.40 15.52 14.23
CA ILE A 172 -5.20 16.30 13.29
C ILE A 172 -6.06 17.32 14.07
N TYR A 173 -6.73 16.88 15.13
CA TYR A 173 -7.58 17.76 15.95
C TYR A 173 -6.78 18.90 16.57
N ASP A 174 -5.57 18.64 17.06
CA ASP A 174 -4.69 19.66 17.64
C ASP A 174 -4.22 20.67 16.57
N ALA A 175 -4.01 20.24 15.35
CA ALA A 175 -3.66 21.09 14.22
C ALA A 175 -4.85 21.90 13.66
N MET A 176 -6.10 21.53 13.99
CA MET A 176 -7.29 22.23 13.50
C MET A 176 -7.45 23.58 14.16
N GLU A 177 -7.76 24.60 13.36
CA GLU A 177 -8.20 25.88 13.89
C GLU A 177 -9.51 25.75 14.71
N PRO A 178 -9.73 26.57 15.76
CA PRO A 178 -10.92 26.47 16.61
C PRO A 178 -12.25 26.46 15.84
N ARG A 179 -12.33 27.18 14.73
CA ARG A 179 -13.53 27.24 13.87
C ARG A 179 -13.79 25.90 13.15
N ASP A 180 -12.76 25.12 12.87
CA ASP A 180 -12.82 23.88 12.11
C ASP A 180 -13.06 22.65 13.00
N ARG A 181 -12.89 22.75 14.31
CA ARG A 181 -13.11 21.65 15.28
C ARG A 181 -14.55 21.12 15.33
N LYS A 182 -15.48 21.79 14.65
CA LYS A 182 -16.86 21.31 14.46
C LYS A 182 -17.00 20.33 13.30
N LYS A 183 -15.97 20.24 12.44
CA LYS A 183 -15.95 19.33 11.30
C LYS A 183 -15.52 17.94 11.74
N ALA A 184 -16.02 16.91 11.05
CA ALA A 184 -15.62 15.54 11.30
C ALA A 184 -14.24 15.27 10.70
N VAL A 185 -13.40 14.52 11.42
CA VAL A 185 -12.18 13.91 10.89
C VAL A 185 -12.56 12.53 10.34
N ARG A 186 -12.27 12.28 9.07
CA ARG A 186 -12.51 10.98 8.43
C ARG A 186 -11.19 10.35 8.05
N ILE A 187 -10.97 9.13 8.51
CA ILE A 187 -9.77 8.33 8.22
C ILE A 187 -10.19 7.06 7.50
N MET A 188 -9.50 6.72 6.43
CA MET A 188 -9.65 5.45 5.73
C MET A 188 -8.53 4.52 6.18
N VAL A 189 -8.89 3.33 6.63
CA VAL A 189 -7.94 2.29 7.02
C VAL A 189 -8.13 1.11 6.06
N PRO A 190 -7.18 0.84 5.16
CA PRO A 190 -7.25 -0.33 4.29
C PRO A 190 -7.09 -1.62 5.11
N VAL A 191 -7.81 -2.65 4.72
CA VAL A 191 -7.80 -3.96 5.37
C VAL A 191 -7.36 -5.01 4.35
N ASN A 192 -6.38 -5.85 4.71
CA ASN A 192 -5.98 -6.98 3.91
C ASN A 192 -7.03 -8.11 4.02
N LEU A 193 -7.78 -8.33 2.95
CA LEU A 193 -8.85 -9.33 2.93
C LEU A 193 -8.34 -10.78 2.92
N ARG A 194 -7.07 -11.01 2.60
CA ARG A 194 -6.46 -12.36 2.64
C ARG A 194 -6.49 -13.00 4.03
N SER A 195 -6.64 -12.19 5.07
CA SER A 195 -6.83 -12.69 6.44
C SER A 195 -8.22 -13.29 6.69
N TYR A 196 -9.19 -12.96 5.84
CA TYR A 196 -10.58 -13.41 5.95
C TYR A 196 -10.96 -14.39 4.84
N PHE A 197 -10.37 -14.23 3.67
CA PHE A 197 -10.64 -15.02 2.47
C PHE A 197 -9.32 -15.60 1.95
N PRO A 198 -9.13 -16.92 1.99
CA PRO A 198 -7.89 -17.55 1.54
C PRO A 198 -7.59 -17.17 0.08
N SER A 199 -6.48 -16.47 -0.13
CA SER A 199 -6.06 -16.05 -1.45
C SER A 199 -4.55 -15.88 -1.50
N ALA A 200 -3.96 -16.36 -2.59
CA ALA A 200 -2.54 -16.18 -2.93
C ALA A 200 -2.32 -15.07 -3.97
N THR A 201 -3.37 -14.30 -4.30
CA THR A 201 -3.24 -13.23 -5.30
C THR A 201 -2.24 -12.16 -4.85
N VAL A 202 -1.47 -11.65 -5.81
CA VAL A 202 -0.59 -10.46 -5.59
C VAL A 202 -1.28 -9.17 -6.01
N ARG A 203 -2.46 -9.26 -6.61
CA ARG A 203 -3.30 -8.11 -6.98
C ARG A 203 -3.93 -7.46 -5.74
N ASN A 204 -4.56 -6.34 -5.94
CA ASN A 204 -5.36 -5.67 -4.89
C ASN A 204 -6.46 -6.59 -4.36
N PHE A 205 -6.44 -6.87 -3.04
CA PHE A 205 -7.45 -7.70 -2.39
C PHE A 205 -7.59 -7.44 -0.89
#